data_3ca5a244a52c0975f390f082db826de0
#
_entry.id   3ca5a244a52c0975f390f082db826de0
#
_cell.length_a   1.000
_cell.length_b   1.000
_cell.length_c   1.000
_cell.angle_alpha   90.00
_cell.angle_beta   90.00
_cell.angle_gamma   90.00
#
_symmetry.space_group_name_H-M   'P 1'
#
loop_
_entity.id
_entity.type
_entity.pdbx_description
1 polymer ?
#
loop_
_entity_poly.entity_id
_entity_poly.type
_entity_poly.pdbx_seq_one_letter_code
_entity_poly.pdbx_strand_id
1 'polypeptide(L)'
;MAEEKRNSDDVNVMMMTAIIVVFIIILSLVVLWFLTRNFYLSADYVIETFFGAPNVYADSILSAIASSDGIFGFSIITAIVIVDNLSKILILSFRLAAVFDIISYKNIDNFLNKFRAHGLSNHVVICGYNRVSDMLSARLKSENIPFIFMEHDPDKVVDLNDKELNFVPDDYKTTNGLRLAGVGRARAVVLASQNDLDNILGAIASRRINKKVKIIARVGNEEAIAKMHSIGVDVCLITERLVGTEMGEELTKIVKK
;
A
#
# COMPACT_ATOMS: atom_id res chain seq x y z
N MET A 1 5.75 -0.83 18.18
CA MET A 1 4.87 -0.53 19.33
C MET A 1 3.79 0.50 19.03
N ALA A 2 4.06 1.66 18.40
CA ALA A 2 3.03 2.63 18.01
C ALA A 2 2.19 2.15 16.80
N GLU A 3 2.79 1.49 15.84
CA GLU A 3 2.15 0.97 14.62
C GLU A 3 1.28 -0.26 14.91
N GLU A 4 1.73 -1.12 15.81
CA GLU A 4 0.99 -2.30 16.29
C GLU A 4 -0.26 -1.89 17.08
N LYS A 5 -0.18 -0.78 17.83
CA LYS A 5 -1.30 -0.20 18.56
C LYS A 5 -2.31 0.45 17.59
N ARG A 6 -1.84 1.15 16.55
CA ARG A 6 -2.70 1.75 15.53
C ARG A 6 -3.46 0.69 14.72
N ASN A 7 -2.78 -0.40 14.34
CA ASN A 7 -3.40 -1.50 13.61
C ASN A 7 -4.45 -2.24 14.48
N SER A 8 -4.21 -2.35 15.79
CA SER A 8 -5.16 -2.92 16.75
C SER A 8 -6.38 -2.01 16.96
N ASP A 9 -6.20 -0.70 16.98
CA ASP A 9 -7.30 0.26 17.13
C ASP A 9 -8.19 0.30 15.88
N ASP A 10 -7.60 0.24 14.68
CA ASP A 10 -8.33 0.19 13.41
C ASP A 10 -9.15 -1.12 13.28
N VAL A 11 -8.59 -2.26 13.70
CA VAL A 11 -9.30 -3.55 13.74
C VAL A 11 -10.45 -3.52 14.75
N ASN A 12 -10.26 -2.90 15.91
CA ASN A 12 -11.30 -2.78 16.93
C ASN A 12 -12.44 -1.87 16.46
N VAL A 13 -12.15 -0.77 15.79
CA VAL A 13 -13.16 0.13 15.19
C VAL A 13 -13.96 -0.60 14.12
N MET A 14 -13.29 -1.35 13.23
CA MET A 14 -13.95 -2.12 12.18
C MET A 14 -14.83 -3.24 12.75
N MET A 15 -14.38 -3.92 13.80
CA MET A 15 -15.16 -4.95 14.49
C MET A 15 -16.37 -4.37 15.23
N MET A 16 -16.20 -3.20 15.87
CA MET A 16 -17.31 -2.50 16.53
C MET A 16 -18.38 -2.04 15.54
N THR A 17 -17.98 -1.49 14.40
CA THR A 17 -18.92 -1.08 13.35
C THR A 17 -19.67 -2.27 12.76
N ALA A 18 -19.02 -3.40 12.52
CA ALA A 18 -19.68 -4.62 12.07
C ALA A 18 -20.73 -5.14 13.08
N ILE A 19 -20.41 -5.12 14.37
CA ILE A 19 -21.33 -5.51 15.44
C ILE A 19 -22.55 -4.59 15.46
N ILE A 20 -22.37 -3.28 15.34
CA ILE A 20 -23.47 -2.30 15.31
C ILE A 20 -24.38 -2.54 14.10
N VAL A 21 -23.82 -2.80 12.91
CA VAL A 21 -24.61 -3.09 11.70
C VAL A 21 -25.44 -4.37 11.88
N VAL A 22 -24.84 -5.44 12.41
CA VAL A 22 -25.56 -6.70 12.69
C VAL A 22 -26.67 -6.48 13.70
N PHE A 23 -26.42 -5.70 14.74
CA PHE A 23 -27.43 -5.35 15.74
C PHE A 23 -28.62 -4.61 15.15
N ILE A 24 -28.36 -3.62 14.26
CA ILE A 24 -29.41 -2.85 13.57
C ILE A 24 -30.25 -3.77 12.68
N ILE A 25 -29.64 -4.70 11.95
CA ILE A 25 -30.35 -5.68 11.11
C ILE A 25 -31.27 -6.56 11.95
N ILE A 26 -30.78 -7.11 13.05
CA ILE A 26 -31.55 -7.96 13.94
C ILE A 26 -32.73 -7.17 14.57
N LEU A 27 -32.46 -5.94 15.01
CA LEU A 27 -33.48 -5.08 15.60
C LEU A 27 -34.59 -4.75 14.58
N SER A 28 -34.21 -4.41 13.33
CA SER A 28 -35.18 -4.15 12.25
C SER A 28 -36.03 -5.36 11.95
N LEU A 29 -35.45 -6.55 11.91
CA LEU A 29 -36.18 -7.80 11.67
C LEU A 29 -37.19 -8.11 12.79
N VAL A 30 -36.79 -7.91 14.05
CA VAL A 30 -37.67 -8.14 15.20
C VAL A 30 -38.84 -7.15 15.21
N VAL A 31 -38.58 -5.86 14.95
CA VAL A 31 -39.60 -4.82 14.92
C VAL A 31 -40.61 -5.08 13.79
N LEU A 32 -40.12 -5.38 12.58
CA LEU A 32 -41.00 -5.69 11.44
C LEU A 32 -41.78 -6.97 11.65
N TRP A 33 -41.18 -8.01 12.21
CA TRP A 33 -41.90 -9.25 12.55
C TRP A 33 -43.02 -9.00 13.56
N PHE A 34 -42.79 -8.19 14.57
CA PHE A 34 -43.83 -7.83 15.56
C PHE A 34 -44.98 -7.08 14.91
N LEU A 35 -44.69 -6.15 13.95
CA LEU A 35 -45.69 -5.35 13.27
C LEU A 35 -46.49 -6.15 12.21
N THR A 36 -45.80 -6.94 11.41
CA THR A 36 -46.43 -7.67 10.29
C THR A 36 -46.99 -9.02 10.69
N ARG A 37 -46.59 -9.55 11.87
CA ARG A 37 -46.89 -10.92 12.32
C ARG A 37 -46.45 -12.00 11.30
N ASN A 38 -45.63 -11.66 10.33
CA ASN A 38 -45.12 -12.57 9.29
C ASN A 38 -43.59 -12.48 9.22
N PHE A 39 -42.91 -13.53 9.67
CA PHE A 39 -41.48 -13.60 9.72
C PHE A 39 -40.82 -13.56 8.32
N TYR A 40 -41.39 -14.30 7.38
CA TYR A 40 -40.82 -14.38 6.01
C TYR A 40 -40.86 -13.03 5.32
N LEU A 41 -42.00 -12.32 5.40
CA LEU A 41 -42.14 -10.98 4.82
C LEU A 41 -41.16 -9.98 5.41
N SER A 42 -40.95 -10.06 6.72
CA SER A 42 -39.98 -9.19 7.42
C SER A 42 -38.52 -9.49 7.06
N ALA A 43 -38.19 -10.77 6.92
CA ALA A 43 -36.86 -11.21 6.53
C ALA A 43 -36.52 -10.80 5.09
N ASP A 44 -37.45 -11.02 4.15
CA ASP A 44 -37.29 -10.60 2.76
C ASP A 44 -37.09 -9.09 2.66
N TYR A 45 -37.88 -8.29 3.35
CA TYR A 45 -37.73 -6.84 3.36
C TYR A 45 -36.38 -6.38 3.89
N VAL A 46 -35.92 -6.97 5.01
CA VAL A 46 -34.59 -6.61 5.58
C VAL A 46 -33.45 -7.03 4.64
N ILE A 47 -33.55 -8.20 4.03
CA ILE A 47 -32.54 -8.69 3.07
C ILE A 47 -32.49 -7.77 1.83
N GLU A 48 -33.67 -7.47 1.24
CA GLU A 48 -33.75 -6.58 0.07
C GLU A 48 -33.21 -5.18 0.38
N THR A 49 -33.53 -4.63 1.56
CA THR A 49 -33.00 -3.33 2.01
C THR A 49 -31.48 -3.37 2.17
N PHE A 50 -30.94 -4.43 2.76
CA PHE A 50 -29.51 -4.58 3.01
C PHE A 50 -28.71 -4.75 1.68
N PHE A 51 -29.23 -5.55 0.74
CA PHE A 51 -28.57 -5.77 -0.54
C PHE A 51 -28.87 -4.68 -1.58
N GLY A 52 -29.78 -3.74 -1.30
CA GLY A 52 -30.17 -2.67 -2.20
C GLY A 52 -31.01 -3.15 -3.38
N ALA A 53 -31.70 -4.27 -3.24
CA ALA A 53 -32.68 -4.74 -4.19
C ALA A 53 -33.95 -3.88 -4.15
N PRO A 54 -34.74 -3.77 -5.24
CA PRO A 54 -36.03 -3.08 -5.19
C PRO A 54 -36.97 -3.81 -4.23
N ASN A 55 -37.51 -3.10 -3.25
CA ASN A 55 -38.44 -3.66 -2.27
C ASN A 55 -39.78 -4.02 -2.94
N VAL A 56 -39.87 -5.24 -3.43
CA VAL A 56 -41.10 -5.76 -4.06
C VAL A 56 -42.24 -5.86 -3.06
N TYR A 57 -41.93 -6.03 -1.79
CA TYR A 57 -42.89 -6.21 -0.70
C TYR A 57 -43.19 -4.93 0.09
N ALA A 58 -42.54 -3.82 -0.21
CA ALA A 58 -42.77 -2.55 0.51
C ALA A 58 -44.23 -2.13 0.49
N ASP A 59 -44.91 -2.24 -0.67
CA ASP A 59 -46.33 -1.92 -0.80
C ASP A 59 -47.23 -2.88 -0.03
N SER A 60 -46.84 -4.13 0.08
CA SER A 60 -47.60 -5.16 0.86
C SER A 60 -47.48 -4.90 2.36
N ILE A 61 -46.31 -4.50 2.84
CA ILE A 61 -46.08 -4.14 4.24
C ILE A 61 -46.83 -2.86 4.59
N LEU A 62 -46.71 -1.84 3.71
CA LEU A 62 -47.44 -0.57 3.86
C LEU A 62 -48.94 -0.75 3.87
N SER A 63 -49.50 -1.60 2.99
CA SER A 63 -50.94 -1.92 2.97
C SER A 63 -51.40 -2.70 4.21
N ALA A 64 -50.58 -3.66 4.69
CA ALA A 64 -50.89 -4.42 5.91
C ALA A 64 -50.95 -3.54 7.17
N ILE A 65 -50.09 -2.55 7.26
CA ILE A 65 -50.04 -1.59 8.37
C ILE A 65 -51.12 -0.53 8.21
N ALA A 66 -51.41 -0.07 6.99
CA ALA A 66 -52.45 0.94 6.70
C ALA A 66 -53.88 0.41 7.00
N SER A 67 -54.07 -0.90 6.95
CA SER A 67 -55.36 -1.53 7.30
C SER A 67 -55.65 -1.58 8.81
N SER A 68 -54.66 -1.30 9.66
CA SER A 68 -54.77 -1.22 11.10
C SER A 68 -54.95 0.22 11.58
N ASP A 69 -56.20 0.68 11.61
CA ASP A 69 -56.75 1.83 12.33
C ASP A 69 -56.02 3.19 12.37
N GLY A 70 -56.52 4.13 11.62
CA GLY A 70 -56.52 5.57 11.90
C GLY A 70 -55.18 6.32 11.84
N ILE A 71 -55.15 7.46 12.53
CA ILE A 71 -54.00 8.41 12.60
C ILE A 71 -52.72 7.73 13.13
N PHE A 72 -52.84 6.74 14.01
CA PHE A 72 -51.68 5.98 14.54
C PHE A 72 -50.98 5.14 13.47
N GLY A 73 -51.75 4.49 12.58
CA GLY A 73 -51.17 3.72 11.47
C GLY A 73 -50.38 4.57 10.51
N PHE A 74 -50.87 5.76 10.17
CA PHE A 74 -50.16 6.70 9.30
C PHE A 74 -48.84 7.19 9.92
N SER A 75 -48.82 7.48 11.21
CA SER A 75 -47.59 7.93 11.91
C SER A 75 -46.50 6.83 11.95
N ILE A 76 -46.91 5.58 12.18
CA ILE A 76 -46.01 4.41 12.22
C ILE A 76 -45.43 4.15 10.82
N ILE A 77 -46.26 4.19 9.77
CA ILE A 77 -45.80 4.02 8.36
C ILE A 77 -44.76 5.08 8.01
N THR A 78 -45.03 6.35 8.34
CA THR A 78 -44.11 7.44 8.05
C THR A 78 -42.79 7.25 8.78
N ALA A 79 -42.81 6.82 10.04
CA ALA A 79 -41.58 6.52 10.79
C ALA A 79 -40.78 5.37 10.18
N ILE A 80 -41.44 4.29 9.74
CA ILE A 80 -40.79 3.15 9.09
C ILE A 80 -40.13 3.58 7.78
N VAL A 81 -40.83 4.36 6.94
CA VAL A 81 -40.28 4.84 5.67
C VAL A 81 -39.05 5.76 5.89
N ILE A 82 -39.10 6.62 6.92
CA ILE A 82 -37.96 7.46 7.27
C ILE A 82 -36.76 6.61 7.72
N VAL A 83 -36.99 5.65 8.62
CA VAL A 83 -35.89 4.78 9.11
C VAL A 83 -35.31 3.94 7.99
N ASP A 84 -36.14 3.42 7.09
CA ASP A 84 -35.69 2.65 5.92
C ASP A 84 -34.81 3.50 4.99
N ASN A 85 -35.23 4.71 4.65
CA ASN A 85 -34.41 5.59 3.80
C ASN A 85 -33.10 6.03 4.47
N LEU A 86 -33.10 6.29 5.78
CA LEU A 86 -31.90 6.59 6.53
C LEU A 86 -30.94 5.39 6.56
N SER A 87 -31.46 4.16 6.74
CA SER A 87 -30.65 2.94 6.73
C SER A 87 -29.98 2.71 5.36
N LYS A 88 -30.69 2.94 4.27
CA LYS A 88 -30.12 2.86 2.89
C LYS A 88 -28.97 3.83 2.68
N ILE A 89 -29.11 5.09 3.15
CA ILE A 89 -28.05 6.11 3.07
C ILE A 89 -26.83 5.66 3.89
N LEU A 90 -27.03 5.14 5.10
CA LEU A 90 -25.94 4.65 5.95
C LEU A 90 -25.21 3.45 5.32
N ILE A 91 -25.95 2.48 4.77
CA ILE A 91 -25.38 1.31 4.09
C ILE A 91 -24.58 1.75 2.83
N LEU A 92 -25.14 2.69 2.06
CA LEU A 92 -24.43 3.22 0.88
C LEU A 92 -23.14 3.95 1.29
N SER A 93 -23.18 4.76 2.34
CA SER A 93 -22.00 5.46 2.87
C SER A 93 -20.92 4.49 3.34
N PHE A 94 -21.31 3.40 4.00
CA PHE A 94 -20.39 2.35 4.45
C PHE A 94 -19.75 1.59 3.27
N ARG A 95 -20.54 1.27 2.23
CA ARG A 95 -20.03 0.66 1.00
C ARG A 95 -19.03 1.59 0.28
N LEU A 96 -19.34 2.88 0.20
CA LEU A 96 -18.43 3.87 -0.39
C LEU A 96 -17.15 3.99 0.43
N ALA A 97 -17.22 4.03 1.76
CA ALA A 97 -16.04 4.05 2.62
C ALA A 97 -15.16 2.80 2.42
N ALA A 98 -15.76 1.61 2.34
CA ALA A 98 -15.04 0.37 2.08
C ALA A 98 -14.37 0.35 0.69
N VAL A 99 -15.03 0.91 -0.34
CA VAL A 99 -14.45 1.07 -1.67
C VAL A 99 -13.31 2.10 -1.62
N PHE A 100 -13.46 3.20 -0.88
CA PHE A 100 -12.40 4.19 -0.68
C PHE A 100 -11.18 3.60 0.02
N ASP A 101 -11.35 2.72 1.03
CA ASP A 101 -10.24 2.04 1.69
C ASP A 101 -9.50 1.07 0.75
N ILE A 102 -10.21 0.36 -0.12
CA ILE A 102 -9.62 -0.52 -1.15
C ILE A 102 -8.87 0.30 -2.20
N ILE A 103 -9.41 1.47 -2.56
CA ILE A 103 -8.82 2.42 -3.52
C ILE A 103 -7.77 3.31 -2.83
N SER A 104 -7.64 3.24 -1.50
CA SER A 104 -6.75 4.08 -0.72
C SER A 104 -5.37 4.23 -1.40
N TYR A 105 -4.95 5.46 -1.55
CA TYR A 105 -3.81 5.98 -2.30
C TYR A 105 -2.56 5.12 -2.31
N LYS A 106 -2.24 4.44 -1.22
CA LYS A 106 -1.06 3.57 -1.09
C LYS A 106 -1.07 2.35 -2.04
N ASN A 107 -2.23 1.80 -2.36
CA ASN A 107 -2.31 0.59 -3.18
C ASN A 107 -2.28 0.90 -4.68
N ILE A 108 -2.85 2.02 -5.11
CA ILE A 108 -2.86 2.43 -6.53
C ILE A 108 -1.48 2.88 -6.97
N ASP A 109 -0.78 3.70 -6.18
CA ASP A 109 0.56 4.16 -6.52
C ASP A 109 1.56 3.00 -6.57
N ASN A 110 1.47 2.07 -5.61
CA ASN A 110 2.26 0.85 -5.62
C ASN A 110 1.98 -0.04 -6.85
N PHE A 111 0.72 -0.12 -7.26
CA PHE A 111 0.31 -0.85 -8.45
C PHE A 111 0.81 -0.17 -9.74
N LEU A 112 0.63 1.14 -9.88
CA LEU A 112 1.11 1.92 -11.03
C LEU A 112 2.64 1.91 -11.13
N ASN A 113 3.36 2.00 -10.02
CA ASN A 113 4.82 1.94 -10.00
C ASN A 113 5.35 0.56 -10.43
N LYS A 114 4.67 -0.54 -10.08
CA LYS A 114 4.99 -1.88 -10.60
C LYS A 114 4.81 -1.96 -12.13
N PHE A 115 3.77 -1.34 -12.67
CA PHE A 115 3.58 -1.27 -14.13
C PHE A 115 4.63 -0.42 -14.84
N ARG A 116 5.02 0.72 -14.27
CA ARG A 116 6.11 1.57 -14.81
C ARG A 116 7.43 0.81 -14.89
N ALA A 117 7.73 -0.02 -13.89
CA ALA A 117 8.90 -0.88 -13.87
C ALA A 117 8.93 -1.88 -15.05
N HIS A 118 7.78 -2.39 -15.48
CA HIS A 118 7.71 -3.36 -16.58
C HIS A 118 8.09 -2.79 -17.94
N GLY A 119 7.94 -1.48 -18.15
CA GLY A 119 8.30 -0.78 -19.40
C GLY A 119 9.77 -0.40 -19.50
N LEU A 120 10.52 -0.43 -18.40
CA LEU A 120 11.91 0.02 -18.40
C LEU A 120 12.87 -1.04 -18.95
N SER A 121 13.81 -0.59 -19.78
CA SER A 121 14.94 -1.36 -20.28
C SER A 121 16.20 -0.50 -20.29
N ASN A 122 17.37 -1.11 -20.18
CA ASN A 122 18.65 -0.41 -20.13
C ASN A 122 18.76 0.66 -19.01
N HIS A 123 18.03 0.42 -17.90
CA HIS A 123 17.91 1.31 -16.75
C HIS A 123 18.82 0.86 -15.59
N VAL A 124 18.92 1.70 -14.57
CA VAL A 124 19.62 1.40 -13.32
C VAL A 124 18.60 1.04 -12.24
N VAL A 125 18.82 -0.08 -11.56
CA VAL A 125 18.02 -0.46 -10.37
C VAL A 125 18.81 -0.03 -9.13
N ILE A 126 18.22 0.83 -8.30
CA ILE A 126 18.83 1.33 -7.08
C ILE A 126 18.13 0.65 -5.88
N CYS A 127 18.86 -0.16 -5.14
CA CYS A 127 18.36 -0.93 -4.00
C CYS A 127 18.69 -0.23 -2.69
N GLY A 128 17.66 0.16 -1.97
CA GLY A 128 17.75 0.91 -0.71
C GLY A 128 17.73 2.42 -0.92
N TYR A 129 16.76 3.10 -0.28
CA TYR A 129 16.65 4.54 -0.30
C TYR A 129 17.31 5.15 0.94
N ASN A 130 18.26 6.05 0.71
CA ASN A 130 18.96 6.83 1.72
C ASN A 130 19.63 8.04 1.06
N ARG A 131 20.33 8.87 1.86
CA ARG A 131 20.95 10.11 1.38
C ARG A 131 21.94 9.89 0.21
N VAL A 132 22.69 8.78 0.22
CA VAL A 132 23.66 8.48 -0.86
C VAL A 132 22.93 8.13 -2.15
N SER A 133 21.92 7.26 -2.07
CA SER A 133 21.14 6.85 -3.24
C SER A 133 20.24 7.98 -3.76
N ASP A 134 19.82 8.90 -2.92
CA ASP A 134 19.09 10.10 -3.32
C ASP A 134 19.99 11.03 -4.16
N MET A 135 21.22 11.29 -3.68
CA MET A 135 22.22 12.06 -4.46
C MET A 135 22.57 11.38 -5.79
N LEU A 136 22.69 10.05 -5.80
CA LEU A 136 22.91 9.28 -7.03
C LEU A 136 21.76 9.47 -8.00
N SER A 137 20.51 9.40 -7.53
CA SER A 137 19.33 9.57 -8.37
C SER A 137 19.27 10.95 -9.02
N ALA A 138 19.64 12.01 -8.28
CA ALA A 138 19.74 13.36 -8.81
C ALA A 138 20.77 13.45 -9.94
N ARG A 139 21.92 12.77 -9.80
CA ARG A 139 22.94 12.70 -10.85
C ARG A 139 22.44 11.94 -12.07
N LEU A 140 21.81 10.78 -11.89
CA LEU A 140 21.25 10.00 -13.00
C LEU A 140 20.16 10.79 -13.76
N LYS A 141 19.32 11.53 -13.02
CA LYS A 141 18.29 12.41 -13.59
C LYS A 141 18.91 13.51 -14.45
N SER A 142 20.00 14.16 -13.99
CA SER A 142 20.68 15.21 -14.75
C SER A 142 21.35 14.70 -16.04
N GLU A 143 21.69 13.42 -16.09
CA GLU A 143 22.29 12.76 -17.26
C GLU A 143 21.25 12.01 -18.12
N ASN A 144 19.97 12.13 -17.81
CA ASN A 144 18.87 11.44 -18.49
C ASN A 144 19.03 9.90 -18.50
N ILE A 145 19.67 9.33 -17.47
CA ILE A 145 19.81 7.89 -17.32
C ILE A 145 18.54 7.38 -16.60
N PRO A 146 17.77 6.46 -17.21
CA PRO A 146 16.57 5.93 -16.57
C PRO A 146 16.94 5.06 -15.38
N PHE A 147 16.21 5.22 -14.28
CA PHE A 147 16.41 4.45 -13.06
C PHE A 147 15.11 4.16 -12.34
N ILE A 148 15.15 3.19 -11.45
CA ILE A 148 14.06 2.82 -10.56
C ILE A 148 14.62 2.43 -9.19
N PHE A 149 13.95 2.86 -8.13
CA PHE A 149 14.28 2.44 -6.78
C PHE A 149 13.61 1.12 -6.40
N MET A 150 14.25 0.38 -5.51
CA MET A 150 13.65 -0.70 -4.74
C MET A 150 13.79 -0.40 -3.25
N GLU A 151 12.66 -0.31 -2.57
CA GLU A 151 12.60 -0.06 -1.14
C GLU A 151 11.35 -0.71 -0.55
N HIS A 152 11.50 -1.38 0.59
CA HIS A 152 10.40 -2.07 1.26
C HIS A 152 9.97 -1.39 2.56
N ASP A 153 10.80 -0.49 3.10
CA ASP A 153 10.51 0.28 4.30
C ASP A 153 9.38 1.28 4.00
N PRO A 154 8.21 1.20 4.70
CA PRO A 154 7.06 2.04 4.42
C PRO A 154 7.34 3.54 4.52
N ASP A 155 8.18 3.96 5.48
CA ASP A 155 8.48 5.38 5.68
C ASP A 155 9.31 5.94 4.51
N LYS A 156 10.27 5.16 4.04
CA LYS A 156 11.09 5.52 2.88
C LYS A 156 10.31 5.46 1.56
N VAL A 157 9.32 4.59 1.47
CA VAL A 157 8.40 4.53 0.32
C VAL A 157 7.57 5.80 0.24
N VAL A 158 7.15 6.37 1.38
CA VAL A 158 6.47 7.69 1.42
C VAL A 158 7.39 8.78 0.87
N ASP A 159 8.65 8.82 1.34
CA ASP A 159 9.63 9.81 0.86
C ASP A 159 9.87 9.73 -0.65
N LEU A 160 9.94 8.50 -1.21
CA LEU A 160 10.09 8.29 -2.65
C LEU A 160 8.88 8.78 -3.45
N ASN A 161 7.68 8.58 -2.90
CA ASN A 161 6.44 9.03 -3.51
C ASN A 161 6.33 10.56 -3.50
N ASP A 162 6.65 11.19 -2.37
CA ASP A 162 6.63 12.65 -2.21
C ASP A 162 7.61 13.36 -3.17
N LYS A 163 8.69 12.68 -3.55
CA LYS A 163 9.66 13.15 -4.55
C LYS A 163 9.32 12.76 -5.99
N GLU A 164 8.18 12.14 -6.22
CA GLU A 164 7.74 11.66 -7.52
C GLU A 164 8.77 10.75 -8.22
N LEU A 165 9.51 9.95 -7.45
CA LEU A 165 10.50 9.02 -7.97
C LEU A 165 9.84 7.67 -8.31
N ASN A 166 10.29 7.04 -9.40
CA ASN A 166 9.83 5.70 -9.74
C ASN A 166 10.43 4.67 -8.78
N PHE A 167 9.58 3.82 -8.20
CA PHE A 167 10.04 2.78 -7.27
C PHE A 167 9.20 1.50 -7.35
N VAL A 168 9.75 0.41 -6.85
CA VAL A 168 9.07 -0.85 -6.59
C VAL A 168 9.09 -1.07 -5.08
N PRO A 169 7.91 -1.10 -4.40
CA PRO A 169 7.82 -1.33 -2.97
C PRO A 169 7.92 -2.83 -2.68
N ASP A 170 9.14 -3.36 -2.77
CA ASP A 170 9.42 -4.80 -2.59
C ASP A 170 10.85 -5.00 -2.07
N ASP A 171 11.13 -6.19 -1.55
CA ASP A 171 12.42 -6.53 -0.98
C ASP A 171 13.43 -6.94 -2.05
N TYR A 172 14.47 -6.11 -2.25
CA TYR A 172 15.55 -6.34 -3.20
C TYR A 172 16.50 -7.52 -2.83
N LYS A 173 16.34 -8.09 -1.62
CA LYS A 173 17.07 -9.31 -1.21
C LYS A 173 16.46 -10.55 -1.87
N THR A 174 15.30 -10.43 -2.47
CA THR A 174 14.58 -11.52 -3.12
C THR A 174 14.69 -11.46 -4.65
N THR A 175 14.76 -12.63 -5.28
CA THR A 175 14.73 -12.70 -6.76
C THR A 175 13.38 -12.24 -7.32
N ASN A 176 12.30 -12.40 -6.57
CA ASN A 176 10.97 -11.98 -7.02
C ASN A 176 10.87 -10.46 -7.08
N GLY A 177 11.26 -9.76 -6.01
CA GLY A 177 11.28 -8.30 -5.97
C GLY A 177 12.16 -7.71 -7.10
N LEU A 178 13.38 -8.22 -7.27
CA LEU A 178 14.30 -7.76 -8.32
C LEU A 178 13.77 -8.03 -9.75
N ARG A 179 12.98 -9.09 -9.97
CA ARG A 179 12.30 -9.31 -11.25
C ARG A 179 11.26 -8.23 -11.54
N LEU A 180 10.52 -7.80 -10.52
CA LEU A 180 9.55 -6.70 -10.63
C LEU A 180 10.24 -5.40 -11.04
N ALA A 181 11.43 -5.11 -10.50
CA ALA A 181 12.25 -3.97 -10.90
C ALA A 181 12.95 -4.13 -12.26
N GLY A 182 12.77 -5.24 -12.93
CA GLY A 182 13.30 -5.47 -14.28
C GLY A 182 14.79 -5.73 -14.35
N VAL A 183 15.45 -6.30 -13.32
CA VAL A 183 16.90 -6.58 -13.30
C VAL A 183 17.36 -7.41 -14.51
N GLY A 184 16.50 -8.26 -15.05
CA GLY A 184 16.80 -9.03 -16.27
C GLY A 184 17.10 -8.16 -17.50
N ARG A 185 16.58 -6.93 -17.52
CA ARG A 185 16.74 -5.93 -18.61
C ARG A 185 17.51 -4.70 -18.16
N ALA A 186 17.96 -4.66 -16.91
CA ALA A 186 18.69 -3.54 -16.35
C ALA A 186 20.14 -3.51 -16.88
N ARG A 187 20.69 -2.31 -17.00
CA ARG A 187 22.10 -2.06 -17.30
C ARG A 187 22.99 -2.25 -16.08
N ALA A 188 22.52 -1.80 -14.92
CA ALA A 188 23.23 -1.92 -13.66
C ALA A 188 22.29 -2.05 -12.48
N VAL A 189 22.81 -2.62 -11.39
CA VAL A 189 22.19 -2.65 -10.06
C VAL A 189 23.11 -1.95 -9.09
N VAL A 190 22.58 -1.01 -8.31
CA VAL A 190 23.32 -0.31 -7.26
C VAL A 190 22.73 -0.73 -5.92
N LEU A 191 23.56 -1.35 -5.10
CA LEU A 191 23.20 -1.80 -3.75
C LEU A 191 23.70 -0.74 -2.76
N ALA A 192 22.78 0.08 -2.28
CA ALA A 192 23.09 1.30 -1.52
C ALA A 192 22.75 1.22 -0.03
N SER A 193 22.33 0.05 0.48
CA SER A 193 22.04 -0.14 1.90
C SER A 193 23.25 0.17 2.78
N GLN A 194 22.97 0.62 4.01
CA GLN A 194 24.00 0.73 5.05
C GLN A 194 24.38 -0.63 5.66
N ASN A 195 23.56 -1.64 5.44
CA ASN A 195 23.79 -2.99 5.92
C ASN A 195 24.45 -3.84 4.84
N ASP A 196 25.69 -4.26 5.08
CA ASP A 196 26.47 -5.08 4.14
C ASP A 196 25.79 -6.42 3.83
N LEU A 197 25.09 -7.04 4.81
CA LEU A 197 24.38 -8.28 4.59
C LEU A 197 23.24 -8.13 3.58
N ASP A 198 22.50 -7.04 3.66
CA ASP A 198 21.44 -6.74 2.70
C ASP A 198 22.00 -6.55 1.28
N ASN A 199 23.13 -5.89 1.16
CA ASN A 199 23.84 -5.70 -0.11
C ASN A 199 24.38 -7.03 -0.66
N ILE A 200 24.88 -7.92 0.19
CA ILE A 200 25.30 -9.29 -0.19
C ILE A 200 24.12 -10.08 -0.75
N LEU A 201 22.99 -10.09 -0.04
CA LEU A 201 21.79 -10.83 -0.47
C LEU A 201 21.24 -10.26 -1.78
N GLY A 202 21.20 -8.95 -1.92
CA GLY A 202 20.80 -8.27 -3.15
C GLY A 202 21.72 -8.59 -4.34
N ALA A 203 23.04 -8.68 -4.12
CA ALA A 203 23.99 -9.06 -5.15
C ALA A 203 23.78 -10.50 -5.63
N ILE A 204 23.63 -11.44 -4.70
CA ILE A 204 23.36 -12.87 -5.00
C ILE A 204 22.06 -12.98 -5.79
N ALA A 205 21.00 -12.33 -5.34
CA ALA A 205 19.70 -12.35 -6.01
C ALA A 205 19.76 -11.73 -7.41
N SER A 206 20.50 -10.63 -7.60
CA SER A 206 20.72 -9.97 -8.90
C SER A 206 21.46 -10.90 -9.87
N ARG A 207 22.53 -11.56 -9.43
CA ARG A 207 23.30 -12.51 -10.25
C ARG A 207 22.51 -13.74 -10.67
N ARG A 208 21.56 -14.19 -9.85
CA ARG A 208 20.64 -15.29 -10.21
C ARG A 208 19.72 -14.93 -11.37
N ILE A 209 19.33 -13.65 -11.47
CA ILE A 209 18.44 -13.16 -12.54
C ILE A 209 19.23 -12.83 -13.80
N ASN A 210 20.32 -12.08 -13.67
CA ASN A 210 21.14 -11.62 -14.78
C ASN A 210 22.63 -11.75 -14.45
N LYS A 211 23.28 -12.74 -15.07
CA LYS A 211 24.70 -13.01 -14.86
C LYS A 211 25.62 -11.89 -15.38
N LYS A 212 25.13 -11.03 -16.28
CA LYS A 212 25.93 -10.00 -16.95
C LYS A 212 25.65 -8.58 -16.44
N VAL A 213 24.62 -8.36 -15.61
CA VAL A 213 24.29 -7.04 -15.08
C VAL A 213 25.47 -6.48 -14.29
N LYS A 214 25.79 -5.21 -14.44
CA LYS A 214 26.82 -4.57 -13.63
C LYS A 214 26.30 -4.31 -12.22
N ILE A 215 27.07 -4.70 -11.20
CA ILE A 215 26.68 -4.53 -9.80
C ILE A 215 27.68 -3.63 -9.11
N ILE A 216 27.18 -2.53 -8.57
CA ILE A 216 27.93 -1.60 -7.71
C ILE A 216 27.35 -1.72 -6.31
N ALA A 217 28.20 -1.89 -5.29
CA ALA A 217 27.74 -2.02 -3.93
C ALA A 217 28.46 -1.06 -2.98
N ARG A 218 27.70 -0.46 -2.08
CA ARG A 218 28.25 0.16 -0.89
C ARG A 218 28.71 -0.94 0.08
N VAL A 219 29.85 -0.74 0.71
CA VAL A 219 30.40 -1.62 1.75
C VAL A 219 30.88 -0.80 2.93
N GLY A 220 30.74 -1.34 4.13
CA GLY A 220 31.12 -0.65 5.36
C GLY A 220 32.62 -0.73 5.69
N ASN A 221 33.31 -1.77 5.17
CA ASN A 221 34.75 -1.96 5.47
C ASN A 221 35.48 -2.72 4.34
N GLU A 222 36.81 -2.75 4.43
CA GLU A 222 37.65 -3.39 3.42
C GLU A 222 37.53 -4.93 3.40
N GLU A 223 37.21 -5.55 4.55
CA GLU A 223 37.02 -6.99 4.61
C GLU A 223 35.80 -7.47 3.82
N ALA A 224 34.76 -6.63 3.75
CA ALA A 224 33.55 -6.91 2.97
C ALA A 224 33.81 -6.90 1.46
N ILE A 225 34.82 -6.15 0.97
CA ILE A 225 35.15 -6.03 -0.45
C ILE A 225 35.49 -7.40 -1.07
N ALA A 226 36.35 -8.17 -0.42
CA ALA A 226 36.73 -9.51 -0.92
C ALA A 226 35.52 -10.45 -1.02
N LYS A 227 34.63 -10.40 -0.03
CA LYS A 227 33.39 -11.18 -0.02
C LYS A 227 32.43 -10.74 -1.14
N MET A 228 32.28 -9.43 -1.35
CA MET A 228 31.46 -8.90 -2.42
C MET A 228 31.94 -9.28 -3.81
N HIS A 229 33.25 -9.20 -4.05
CA HIS A 229 33.82 -9.63 -5.33
C HIS A 229 33.64 -11.15 -5.57
N SER A 230 33.77 -11.98 -4.55
CA SER A 230 33.57 -13.43 -4.67
C SER A 230 32.16 -13.83 -5.10
N ILE A 231 31.15 -13.02 -4.78
CA ILE A 231 29.75 -13.22 -5.20
C ILE A 231 29.41 -12.48 -6.50
N GLY A 232 30.39 -11.83 -7.12
CA GLY A 232 30.25 -11.20 -8.44
C GLY A 232 29.85 -9.74 -8.44
N VAL A 233 30.10 -9.00 -7.37
CA VAL A 233 29.99 -7.54 -7.39
C VAL A 233 31.16 -6.96 -8.19
N ASP A 234 30.86 -6.07 -9.16
CA ASP A 234 31.88 -5.49 -10.04
C ASP A 234 32.66 -4.36 -9.37
N VAL A 235 31.97 -3.52 -8.60
CA VAL A 235 32.57 -2.36 -7.93
C VAL A 235 32.06 -2.26 -6.50
N CYS A 236 32.98 -2.11 -5.55
CA CYS A 236 32.70 -1.88 -4.14
C CYS A 236 33.18 -0.48 -3.73
N LEU A 237 32.33 0.25 -3.03
CA LEU A 237 32.60 1.62 -2.59
C LEU A 237 32.43 1.74 -1.09
N ILE A 238 33.46 2.21 -0.38
CA ILE A 238 33.42 2.57 1.04
C ILE A 238 33.16 4.08 1.10
N THR A 239 31.98 4.46 1.56
CA THR A 239 31.56 5.87 1.61
C THR A 239 32.49 6.71 2.47
N GLU A 240 32.86 6.20 3.63
CA GLU A 240 33.74 6.86 4.61
C GLU A 240 35.14 7.13 4.02
N ARG A 241 35.68 6.20 3.26
CA ARG A 241 36.96 6.37 2.57
C ARG A 241 36.88 7.45 1.49
N LEU A 242 35.80 7.43 0.68
CA LEU A 242 35.61 8.45 -0.37
C LEU A 242 35.53 9.85 0.22
N VAL A 243 34.72 10.03 1.27
CA VAL A 243 34.57 11.32 1.94
C VAL A 243 35.88 11.74 2.61
N GLY A 244 36.57 10.84 3.30
CA GLY A 244 37.86 11.14 3.96
C GLY A 244 38.94 11.53 2.97
N THR A 245 39.01 10.88 1.80
CA THR A 245 39.96 11.23 0.72
C THR A 245 39.65 12.62 0.17
N GLU A 246 38.40 12.92 -0.17
CA GLU A 246 37.99 14.22 -0.69
C GLU A 246 38.29 15.36 0.31
N MET A 247 37.96 15.16 1.59
CA MET A 247 38.29 16.13 2.64
C MET A 247 39.82 16.36 2.76
N GLY A 248 40.61 15.31 2.65
CA GLY A 248 42.05 15.40 2.68
C GLY A 248 42.62 16.17 1.47
N GLU A 249 42.10 15.94 0.30
CA GLU A 249 42.48 16.67 -0.92
C GLU A 249 42.15 18.15 -0.83
N GLU A 250 40.95 18.50 -0.37
CA GLU A 250 40.54 19.90 -0.21
C GLU A 250 41.36 20.60 0.89
N LEU A 251 41.62 19.94 2.03
CA LEU A 251 42.49 20.49 3.06
C LEU A 251 43.89 20.76 2.52
N THR A 252 44.45 19.84 1.70
CA THR A 252 45.78 19.99 1.11
C THR A 252 45.86 21.21 0.18
N LYS A 253 44.77 21.50 -0.57
CA LYS A 253 44.70 22.70 -1.44
C LYS A 253 44.69 23.99 -0.61
N ILE A 254 44.10 23.99 0.57
CA ILE A 254 44.01 25.15 1.48
C ILE A 254 45.37 25.42 2.16
N VAL A 255 46.00 24.37 2.67
CA VAL A 255 47.24 24.48 3.46
C VAL A 255 48.47 24.75 2.63
N LYS A 256 48.49 24.34 1.35
CA LYS A 256 49.63 24.57 0.42
C LYS A 256 49.57 25.90 -0.31
N LYS A 257 48.55 26.73 -0.12
CA LYS A 257 48.47 28.12 -0.57
C LYS A 257 49.04 29.07 0.48
#